data_1d1a53087743d28757ee79993df0e43e
#
_entry.id   1d1a53087743d28757ee79993df0e43e
#
_cell.length_a   1.000
_cell.length_b   1.000
_cell.length_c   1.000
_cell.angle_alpha   90.00
_cell.angle_beta   90.00
_cell.angle_gamma   90.00
#
_symmetry.space_group_name_H-M   'P 1'
#
loop_
_entity.id
_entity.type
_entity.pdbx_description
1 polymer ?
#
loop_
_entity_poly.entity_id
_entity_poly.type
_entity_poly.pdbx_seq_one_letter_code
_entity_poly.pdbx_strand_id
1 'polypeptide(L)'
;MIHFVVHEEGDGVGVVVVEGVQSGQVLAGWIMEDDKDLTVTAKSDIPIGHKVALRDYKPGDTVIKYGVDIGKVVKPIGKGEHLHVHNVKTKRW
;
A
#
# COMPACT_ATOMS: atom_id res chain seq x y z
N MET A 1 -17.19 -5.76 2.65
CA MET A 1 -15.92 -6.49 2.95
C MET A 1 -14.77 -5.50 2.95
N ILE A 2 -13.87 -5.61 3.88
CA ILE A 2 -12.63 -4.83 3.91
C ILE A 2 -11.54 -5.65 3.24
N HIS A 3 -10.90 -5.08 2.22
CA HIS A 3 -9.83 -5.73 1.44
C HIS A 3 -8.45 -5.37 1.95
N PHE A 4 -8.29 -4.16 2.48
CA PHE A 4 -7.01 -3.72 3.05
C PHE A 4 -7.23 -2.78 4.23
N VAL A 5 -6.22 -2.67 5.08
CA VAL A 5 -6.25 -1.79 6.25
C VAL A 5 -5.10 -0.80 6.18
N VAL A 6 -5.37 0.41 6.67
CA VAL A 6 -4.39 1.50 6.80
C VAL A 6 -4.34 1.87 8.27
N HIS A 7 -3.16 1.99 8.85
CA HIS A 7 -3.04 2.27 10.27
C HIS A 7 -3.40 3.72 10.60
N GLU A 8 -2.81 4.67 9.91
CA GLU A 8 -3.01 6.10 10.14
C GLU A 8 -3.33 6.81 8.83
N GLU A 9 -4.13 7.88 8.92
CA GLU A 9 -4.29 8.80 7.80
C GLU A 9 -2.92 9.43 7.49
N GLY A 10 -2.57 9.50 6.22
CA GLY A 10 -1.24 9.96 5.80
C GLY A 10 -0.25 8.83 5.52
N ASP A 11 -0.54 7.60 5.92
CA ASP A 11 0.22 6.44 5.47
C ASP A 11 0.10 6.32 3.95
N GLY A 12 1.21 6.01 3.31
CA GLY A 12 1.26 5.88 1.85
C GLY A 12 0.92 4.48 1.35
N VAL A 13 0.63 3.54 2.24
CA VAL A 13 0.35 2.14 1.91
C VAL A 13 -0.74 1.57 2.80
N GLY A 14 -1.46 0.57 2.26
CA GLY A 14 -2.35 -0.28 3.03
C GLY A 14 -1.88 -1.72 2.96
N VAL A 15 -2.22 -2.52 3.95
CA VAL A 15 -1.91 -3.96 3.99
C VAL A 15 -3.14 -4.74 3.54
N VAL A 16 -2.97 -5.55 2.50
CA VAL A 16 -4.04 -6.41 1.98
C VAL A 16 -4.30 -7.54 2.97
N VAL A 17 -5.56 -7.71 3.36
CA VAL A 17 -5.98 -8.68 4.38
C VAL A 17 -6.88 -9.79 3.84
N VAL A 18 -7.05 -9.85 2.53
CA VAL A 18 -7.83 -10.90 1.84
C VAL A 18 -6.99 -11.55 0.76
N GLU A 19 -7.32 -12.79 0.44
CA GLU A 19 -6.66 -13.50 -0.67
C GLU A 19 -7.32 -13.16 -2.00
N GLY A 20 -6.58 -13.31 -3.09
CA GLY A 20 -7.12 -13.26 -4.43
C GLY A 20 -7.37 -11.87 -4.99
N VAL A 21 -6.72 -10.84 -4.46
CA VAL A 21 -6.81 -9.49 -5.05
C VAL A 21 -6.21 -9.51 -6.45
N GLN A 22 -7.00 -9.08 -7.42
CA GLN A 22 -6.62 -9.07 -8.83
C GLN A 22 -6.60 -7.65 -9.38
N SER A 23 -5.75 -7.44 -10.38
CA SER A 23 -5.70 -6.19 -11.13
C SER A 23 -7.08 -5.83 -11.68
N GLY A 24 -7.48 -4.57 -11.52
CA GLY A 24 -8.77 -4.05 -11.95
C GLY A 24 -9.87 -4.11 -10.88
N GLN A 25 -9.63 -4.79 -9.78
CA GLN A 25 -10.59 -4.91 -8.69
C GLN A 25 -10.62 -3.61 -7.87
N VAL A 26 -11.82 -3.13 -7.55
CA VAL A 26 -11.99 -2.01 -6.62
C VAL A 26 -11.91 -2.55 -5.19
N LEU A 27 -10.98 -2.04 -4.43
CA LEU A 27 -10.73 -2.49 -3.06
C LEU A 27 -11.29 -1.50 -2.06
N ALA A 28 -11.98 -2.00 -1.05
CA ALA A 28 -12.43 -1.22 0.09
C ALA A 28 -11.39 -1.28 1.20
N GLY A 29 -10.97 -0.13 1.68
CA GLY A 29 -10.00 -0.01 2.75
C GLY A 29 -10.58 0.65 3.99
N TRP A 30 -9.92 0.44 5.11
CA TRP A 30 -10.28 1.00 6.39
C TRP A 30 -9.06 1.64 7.06
N ILE A 31 -9.17 2.94 7.38
CA ILE A 31 -8.16 3.65 8.15
C ILE A 31 -8.51 3.47 9.62
N MET A 32 -7.73 2.66 10.32
CA MET A 32 -8.06 2.21 11.67
C MET A 32 -8.06 3.33 12.70
N GLU A 33 -7.11 4.25 12.62
CA GLU A 33 -6.99 5.35 13.58
C GLU A 33 -8.22 6.26 13.59
N ASP A 34 -8.74 6.61 12.43
CA ASP A 34 -9.85 7.56 12.29
C ASP A 34 -11.19 6.91 12.01
N ASP A 35 -11.23 5.59 11.91
CA ASP A 35 -12.42 4.83 11.52
C ASP A 35 -13.06 5.38 10.24
N LYS A 36 -12.23 5.60 9.23
CA LYS A 36 -12.65 6.10 7.91
C LYS A 36 -12.48 5.05 6.85
N ASP A 37 -13.34 5.12 5.84
CA ASP A 37 -13.29 4.25 4.68
C ASP A 37 -12.61 4.96 3.52
N LEU A 38 -11.97 4.18 2.66
CA LEU A 38 -11.45 4.65 1.39
C LEU A 38 -11.51 3.52 0.37
N THR A 39 -11.36 3.87 -0.90
CA THR A 39 -11.30 2.87 -1.97
C THR A 39 -10.09 3.13 -2.85
N VAL A 40 -9.55 2.06 -3.42
CA VAL A 40 -8.50 2.15 -4.42
C VAL A 40 -8.72 1.03 -5.44
N THR A 41 -8.46 1.30 -6.71
CA THR A 41 -8.50 0.26 -7.73
C THR A 41 -7.14 -0.41 -7.82
N ALA A 42 -7.10 -1.73 -7.61
CA ALA A 42 -5.87 -2.49 -7.74
C ALA A 42 -5.40 -2.45 -9.20
N LYS A 43 -4.14 -2.14 -9.42
CA LYS A 43 -3.51 -2.13 -10.75
C LYS A 43 -2.61 -3.33 -10.98
N SER A 44 -2.48 -4.17 -9.99
CA SER A 44 -1.76 -5.43 -10.07
C SER A 44 -2.37 -6.42 -9.10
N ASP A 45 -2.03 -7.69 -9.27
CA ASP A 45 -2.42 -8.73 -8.32
C ASP A 45 -1.61 -8.52 -7.04
N ILE A 46 -2.27 -8.62 -5.88
CA ILE A 46 -1.61 -8.36 -4.60
C ILE A 46 -1.89 -9.52 -3.65
N PRO A 47 -0.86 -10.29 -3.27
CA PRO A 47 -1.03 -11.37 -2.30
C PRO A 47 -1.41 -10.85 -0.91
N ILE A 48 -2.15 -11.67 -0.16
CA ILE A 48 -2.48 -11.36 1.24
C ILE A 48 -1.20 -11.07 2.03
N GLY A 49 -1.25 -10.08 2.89
CA GLY A 49 -0.11 -9.65 3.70
C GLY A 49 0.85 -8.68 2.99
N HIS A 50 0.72 -8.53 1.69
CA HIS A 50 1.49 -7.55 0.93
C HIS A 50 0.79 -6.19 0.93
N LYS A 51 1.46 -5.16 0.42
CA LYS A 51 0.97 -3.79 0.51
C LYS A 51 0.45 -3.30 -0.83
N VAL A 52 -0.56 -2.45 -0.77
CA VAL A 52 -1.07 -1.69 -1.91
C VAL A 52 -0.67 -0.23 -1.75
N ALA A 53 -0.16 0.37 -2.83
CA ALA A 53 0.21 1.79 -2.82
C ALA A 53 -1.05 2.66 -2.81
N LEU A 54 -1.09 3.62 -1.91
CA LEU A 54 -2.20 4.58 -1.79
C LEU A 54 -1.93 5.88 -2.51
N ARG A 55 -0.76 6.00 -3.10
CA ARG A 55 -0.32 7.17 -3.88
C ARG A 55 0.70 6.73 -4.92
N ASP A 56 1.02 7.63 -5.84
CA ASP A 56 2.10 7.38 -6.80
C ASP A 56 3.45 7.62 -6.12
N TYR A 57 4.42 6.78 -6.44
CA TYR A 57 5.79 6.90 -5.96
C TYR A 57 6.77 6.88 -7.12
N LYS A 58 7.86 7.60 -6.98
CA LYS A 58 9.00 7.56 -7.89
C LYS A 58 10.24 7.07 -7.14
N PRO A 59 11.28 6.57 -7.84
CA PRO A 59 12.51 6.15 -7.21
C PRO A 59 13.10 7.27 -6.33
N GLY A 60 13.50 6.91 -5.13
CA GLY A 60 14.01 7.84 -4.14
C GLY A 60 12.97 8.31 -3.12
N ASP A 61 11.68 8.13 -3.39
CA ASP A 61 10.63 8.49 -2.44
C ASP A 61 10.69 7.60 -1.19
N THR A 62 10.26 8.16 -0.07
CA THR A 62 10.13 7.45 1.20
C THR A 62 8.72 6.91 1.35
N VAL A 63 8.60 5.66 1.77
CA VAL A 63 7.31 5.04 2.11
C VAL A 63 7.05 5.20 3.60
N ILE A 64 5.90 5.76 3.94
CA ILE A 64 5.49 5.98 5.34
C ILE A 64 4.38 5.00 5.70
N LYS A 65 4.57 4.30 6.82
CA LYS A 65 3.59 3.41 7.42
C LYS A 65 3.69 3.53 8.95
N TYR A 66 2.57 3.63 9.64
CA TYR A 66 2.53 3.94 11.08
C TYR A 66 3.20 5.29 11.40
N GLY A 67 3.17 6.23 10.45
CA GLY A 67 3.94 7.47 10.61
C GLY A 67 5.46 7.28 10.59
N VAL A 68 5.94 6.11 10.20
CA VAL A 68 7.36 5.72 10.24
C VAL A 68 7.86 5.43 8.83
N ASP A 69 9.08 5.85 8.54
CA ASP A 69 9.80 5.53 7.31
C ASP A 69 10.13 4.03 7.30
N ILE A 70 9.51 3.29 6.39
CA ILE A 70 9.74 1.84 6.26
C ILE A 70 10.63 1.49 5.08
N GLY A 71 10.99 2.43 4.24
CA GLY A 71 11.87 2.14 3.13
C GLY A 71 11.89 3.19 2.05
N LYS A 72 12.75 2.95 1.08
CA LYS A 72 12.98 3.80 -0.08
C LYS A 72 12.52 3.10 -1.34
N VAL A 73 11.74 3.80 -2.15
CA VAL A 73 11.27 3.29 -3.44
C VAL A 73 12.44 3.19 -4.41
N VAL A 74 12.58 2.05 -5.07
CA VAL A 74 13.66 1.79 -6.03
C VAL A 74 13.16 1.65 -7.46
N LYS A 75 11.85 1.52 -7.66
CA LYS A 75 11.20 1.46 -8.98
C LYS A 75 9.92 2.29 -8.94
N PRO A 76 9.48 2.89 -10.06
CA PRO A 76 8.21 3.62 -10.06
C PRO A 76 7.05 2.74 -9.60
N ILE A 77 6.17 3.29 -8.77
CA ILE A 77 4.97 2.61 -8.26
C ILE A 77 3.79 3.52 -8.49
N GLY A 78 2.75 3.03 -9.15
CA GLY A 78 1.49 3.76 -9.30
C GLY A 78 0.52 3.45 -8.14
N LYS A 79 -0.35 4.41 -7.84
CA LYS A 79 -1.44 4.20 -6.87
C LYS A 79 -2.24 2.96 -7.27
N GLY A 80 -2.45 2.05 -6.32
CA GLY A 80 -3.14 0.79 -6.56
C GLY A 80 -2.22 -0.37 -6.92
N GLU A 81 -0.95 -0.12 -7.15
CA GLU A 81 0.01 -1.17 -7.48
C GLU A 81 0.52 -1.90 -6.25
N HIS A 82 1.01 -3.11 -6.48
CA HIS A 82 1.64 -3.96 -5.47
C HIS A 82 2.97 -3.33 -5.01
N LEU A 83 3.11 -3.14 -3.71
CA LEU A 83 4.30 -2.59 -3.09
C LEU A 83 4.86 -3.62 -2.11
N HIS A 84 6.10 -4.04 -2.34
CA HIS A 84 6.77 -5.04 -1.52
C HIS A 84 8.29 -4.92 -1.72
N VAL A 85 9.04 -5.91 -1.28
CA VAL A 85 10.52 -5.89 -1.34
C VAL A 85 11.10 -5.76 -2.74
N HIS A 86 10.32 -6.05 -3.80
CA HIS A 86 10.79 -5.92 -5.18
C HIS A 86 10.92 -4.47 -5.65
N ASN A 87 10.19 -3.52 -5.04
CA ASN A 87 10.19 -2.11 -5.45
C ASN A 87 10.45 -1.14 -4.30
N VAL A 88 10.59 -1.64 -3.08
CA VAL A 88 10.94 -0.84 -1.90
C VAL A 88 12.04 -1.55 -1.12
N LYS A 89 13.06 -0.80 -0.71
CA LYS A 89 14.16 -1.32 0.10
C LYS A 89 14.26 -0.55 1.41
N THR A 90 14.56 -1.26 2.48
CA THR A 90 14.82 -0.63 3.77
C THR A 90 16.03 0.28 3.69
N LYS A 91 15.97 1.42 4.39
CA LYS A 91 17.09 2.37 4.45
C LYS A 91 18.20 1.94 5.41
N ARG A 92 18.03 0.82 6.08
CA ARG A 92 19.02 0.32 7.06
C ARG A 92 20.20 -0.39 6.43
N TRP A 93 20.14 -0.62 5.14
CA TRP A 93 21.21 -1.34 4.42
C TRP A 93 22.01 -0.44 3.52
#